data_74a79ad48841dac8d3db2aaa633bb359
#
_entry.id   74a79ad48841dac8d3db2aaa633bb359
#
_cell.length_a   1.000
_cell.length_b   1.000
_cell.length_c   1.000
_cell.angle_alpha   90.00
_cell.angle_beta   90.00
_cell.angle_gamma   90.00
#
_symmetry.space_group_name_H-M   'P 1'
#
loop_
_entity.id
_entity.type
_entity.pdbx_description
1 polymer ?
#
loop_
_entity_poly.entity_id
_entity_poly.type
_entity_poly.pdbx_seq_one_letter_code
_entity_poly.pdbx_strand_id
1 'polypeptide(L)'
;MNAVRYTSYPSAPGVKDPVFIYCNSSGTVKGNLNAVSPGGTGPFTFSWYKWSDGANGFTVSLSTETGVMNSTISNLDEGGYRVNISNGSGYNTNLTAWIFTDKPAAFGKLQNRTCDYVALSGTAAVDTFFYSDPSGGQRIRLPNGIRFLWSSDPVSAIPYPDIDIKPQTFNPPLVDVTYKLQVTDSLGCSAESSFFYESIHVKADFSVEPSSGEAPLEVTFTDKSVRAATYKWEFGDDSVSVLNNPKPHTYYIPDEYSVKLTIESALHCIDSVRFNKIVVDDSSLDIPNVFTPNEDGINDKFMVAKTSLRYISISIFSRNGIKVYDFYGEGQILKEWDGWDGHVRNSSAKASPGVYFYIIKAQGWDDIRYDSKEYRGFVYLYR
;
A
#
# COMPACT_ATOMS: atom_id res chain seq x y z
N MET A 1 -33.49 -3.73 -43.16
CA MET A 1 -32.48 -2.70 -42.93
C MET A 1 -31.43 -3.21 -41.98
N ASN A 2 -30.22 -2.71 -42.04
CA ASN A 2 -29.12 -3.03 -41.15
C ASN A 2 -28.30 -1.76 -40.91
N ALA A 3 -27.49 -1.73 -39.85
CA ALA A 3 -26.65 -0.61 -39.50
C ALA A 3 -25.20 -1.08 -39.20
N VAL A 4 -24.23 -0.18 -39.11
CA VAL A 4 -22.83 -0.48 -38.86
C VAL A 4 -22.40 0.14 -37.51
N ARG A 5 -21.67 -0.62 -36.67
CA ARG A 5 -21.19 -0.19 -35.34
C ARG A 5 -22.30 0.25 -34.39
N TYR A 6 -23.23 -0.62 -34.14
CA TYR A 6 -24.39 -0.39 -33.29
C TYR A 6 -24.64 -1.58 -32.36
N THR A 7 -25.47 -1.37 -31.36
CA THR A 7 -26.11 -2.43 -30.56
C THR A 7 -27.58 -2.49 -30.94
N SER A 8 -28.08 -3.68 -31.29
CA SER A 8 -29.51 -3.89 -31.47
C SER A 8 -30.22 -3.86 -30.13
N TYR A 9 -31.27 -3.06 -30.01
CA TYR A 9 -32.12 -3.08 -28.86
C TYR A 9 -32.86 -4.42 -28.76
N PRO A 10 -32.87 -5.09 -27.60
CA PRO A 10 -33.63 -6.32 -27.44
C PRO A 10 -35.14 -6.06 -27.70
N SER A 11 -35.83 -7.04 -28.26
CA SER A 11 -37.28 -6.93 -28.46
C SER A 11 -38.02 -6.57 -27.19
N ALA A 12 -38.81 -5.51 -27.24
CA ALA A 12 -39.63 -5.07 -26.12
C ALA A 12 -41.13 -5.10 -26.54
N PRO A 13 -42.05 -5.32 -25.58
CA PRO A 13 -43.48 -5.32 -25.89
C PRO A 13 -43.91 -4.03 -26.62
N GLY A 14 -44.54 -4.18 -27.77
CA GLY A 14 -45.01 -3.07 -28.60
C GLY A 14 -44.01 -2.45 -29.54
N VAL A 15 -42.73 -2.81 -29.50
CA VAL A 15 -41.72 -2.41 -30.47
C VAL A 15 -41.77 -3.36 -31.65
N LYS A 16 -42.12 -2.84 -32.84
CA LYS A 16 -42.33 -3.63 -34.06
C LYS A 16 -41.19 -3.50 -35.07
N ASP A 17 -40.45 -2.40 -34.98
CA ASP A 17 -39.37 -2.09 -35.91
C ASP A 17 -38.00 -2.35 -35.29
N PRO A 18 -36.96 -2.64 -36.06
CA PRO A 18 -35.58 -2.67 -35.61
C PRO A 18 -35.19 -1.34 -34.95
N VAL A 19 -34.53 -1.42 -33.79
CA VAL A 19 -33.96 -0.27 -33.08
C VAL A 19 -32.46 -0.47 -32.94
N PHE A 20 -31.70 0.53 -33.38
CA PHE A 20 -30.24 0.55 -33.35
C PHE A 20 -29.74 1.63 -32.41
N ILE A 21 -28.89 1.26 -31.46
CA ILE A 21 -28.30 2.16 -30.46
C ILE A 21 -26.82 2.36 -30.79
N TYR A 22 -26.39 3.62 -30.87
CA TYR A 22 -25.01 4.00 -31.09
C TYR A 22 -24.45 4.57 -29.81
N CYS A 23 -23.36 4.01 -29.30
CA CYS A 23 -22.63 4.58 -28.17
C CYS A 23 -21.85 5.82 -28.65
N ASN A 24 -22.07 6.97 -28.03
CA ASN A 24 -21.51 8.24 -28.46
C ASN A 24 -20.86 9.02 -27.30
N SER A 25 -19.93 8.38 -26.60
CA SER A 25 -19.17 9.03 -25.54
C SER A 25 -18.38 10.28 -25.99
N SER A 26 -17.99 10.33 -27.27
CA SER A 26 -17.23 11.44 -27.87
C SER A 26 -18.10 12.56 -28.46
N GLY A 27 -19.42 12.37 -28.57
CA GLY A 27 -20.34 13.33 -29.19
C GLY A 27 -20.31 13.41 -30.71
N THR A 28 -19.53 12.59 -31.39
CA THR A 28 -19.28 12.68 -32.85
C THR A 28 -19.91 11.54 -33.68
N VAL A 29 -20.41 10.51 -33.01
CA VAL A 29 -20.99 9.33 -33.71
C VAL A 29 -22.36 9.65 -34.25
N LYS A 30 -22.56 9.40 -35.52
CA LYS A 30 -23.87 9.51 -36.22
C LYS A 30 -24.29 8.15 -36.71
N GLY A 31 -25.60 7.93 -36.85
CA GLY A 31 -26.17 6.70 -37.35
C GLY A 31 -25.95 6.50 -38.87
N ASN A 32 -26.05 5.25 -39.30
CA ASN A 32 -26.18 4.89 -40.69
C ASN A 32 -27.17 3.74 -40.88
N LEU A 33 -27.82 3.67 -42.02
CA LEU A 33 -28.73 2.59 -42.39
C LEU A 33 -28.44 2.12 -43.77
N ASN A 34 -28.35 0.80 -43.96
CA ASN A 34 -28.31 0.14 -45.22
C ASN A 34 -29.59 -0.65 -45.46
N ALA A 35 -30.22 -0.48 -46.60
CA ALA A 35 -31.41 -1.18 -47.02
C ALA A 35 -31.15 -2.04 -48.25
N VAL A 36 -31.65 -3.29 -48.19
CA VAL A 36 -31.67 -4.23 -49.31
C VAL A 36 -33.13 -4.64 -49.45
N SER A 37 -33.58 -4.82 -50.71
CA SER A 37 -34.94 -5.29 -50.93
C SER A 37 -35.14 -6.72 -50.39
N PRO A 38 -36.19 -6.99 -49.63
CA PRO A 38 -36.47 -8.33 -49.09
C PRO A 38 -37.04 -9.27 -50.18
N GLY A 39 -37.42 -8.77 -51.36
CA GLY A 39 -37.97 -9.54 -52.45
C GLY A 39 -38.04 -8.73 -53.72
N GLY A 40 -38.65 -9.29 -54.77
CA GLY A 40 -38.73 -8.69 -56.10
C GLY A 40 -37.45 -8.83 -56.92
N THR A 41 -37.52 -8.45 -58.22
CA THR A 41 -36.36 -8.44 -59.09
C THR A 41 -35.97 -6.99 -59.36
N GLY A 42 -34.71 -6.66 -59.14
CA GLY A 42 -34.18 -5.31 -59.36
C GLY A 42 -33.86 -5.02 -60.81
N PRO A 43 -33.42 -3.81 -61.11
CA PRO A 43 -33.01 -2.74 -60.19
C PRO A 43 -34.20 -2.04 -59.54
N PHE A 44 -33.92 -1.43 -58.35
CA PHE A 44 -34.94 -0.77 -57.52
C PHE A 44 -34.73 0.73 -57.44
N THR A 45 -35.79 1.41 -56.98
CA THR A 45 -35.74 2.80 -56.47
C THR A 45 -35.93 2.76 -54.98
N PHE A 46 -35.01 3.39 -54.24
CA PHE A 46 -35.05 3.54 -52.79
C PHE A 46 -35.32 5.00 -52.45
N SER A 47 -36.48 5.27 -51.80
CA SER A 47 -36.83 6.63 -51.33
C SER A 47 -36.86 6.65 -49.81
N TRP A 48 -35.98 7.45 -49.21
CA TRP A 48 -35.79 7.54 -47.78
C TRP A 48 -36.53 8.70 -47.15
N TYR A 49 -37.14 8.44 -45.99
CA TYR A 49 -37.93 9.40 -45.23
C TYR A 49 -37.53 9.33 -43.73
N LYS A 50 -37.61 10.48 -43.04
CA LYS A 50 -37.44 10.59 -41.58
C LYS A 50 -38.81 10.81 -40.95
N TRP A 51 -39.01 10.25 -39.76
CA TRP A 51 -40.15 10.46 -38.90
C TRP A 51 -40.22 11.92 -38.47
N SER A 52 -41.44 12.49 -38.48
CA SER A 52 -41.78 13.79 -37.92
C SER A 52 -42.81 13.62 -36.82
N ASP A 53 -42.43 14.00 -35.59
CA ASP A 53 -43.36 13.93 -34.45
C ASP A 53 -44.58 14.87 -34.66
N GLY A 54 -44.36 16.04 -35.25
CA GLY A 54 -45.42 17.00 -35.54
C GLY A 54 -46.44 16.49 -36.56
N ALA A 55 -46.00 15.68 -37.52
CA ALA A 55 -46.89 15.07 -38.51
C ALA A 55 -47.31 13.66 -38.13
N ASN A 56 -46.80 13.10 -37.05
CA ASN A 56 -46.99 11.70 -36.65
C ASN A 56 -46.79 10.71 -37.79
N GLY A 57 -45.72 10.91 -38.57
CA GLY A 57 -45.49 10.08 -39.74
C GLY A 57 -44.13 10.32 -40.44
N PHE A 58 -43.77 9.46 -41.39
CA PHE A 58 -42.55 9.56 -42.18
C PHE A 58 -42.74 10.54 -43.34
N THR A 59 -42.71 11.82 -43.07
CA THR A 59 -43.00 12.90 -44.01
C THR A 59 -41.82 13.71 -44.50
N VAL A 60 -40.70 13.60 -43.81
CA VAL A 60 -39.47 14.36 -44.16
C VAL A 60 -38.69 13.55 -45.20
N SER A 61 -38.69 13.95 -46.45
CA SER A 61 -37.88 13.32 -47.52
C SER A 61 -36.41 13.60 -47.35
N LEU A 62 -35.56 12.57 -47.47
CA LEU A 62 -34.11 12.67 -47.29
C LEU A 62 -33.36 12.47 -48.62
N SER A 63 -33.58 11.34 -49.31
CA SER A 63 -32.91 11.01 -50.58
C SER A 63 -33.71 10.02 -51.38
N THR A 64 -33.46 9.96 -52.70
CA THR A 64 -33.99 8.93 -53.58
C THR A 64 -32.86 8.45 -54.49
N GLU A 65 -32.66 7.13 -54.52
CA GLU A 65 -31.67 6.47 -55.39
C GLU A 65 -32.41 5.50 -56.33
N THR A 66 -32.13 5.58 -57.61
CA THR A 66 -32.83 4.79 -58.65
C THR A 66 -31.83 3.89 -59.41
N GLY A 67 -32.25 2.69 -59.74
CA GLY A 67 -31.43 1.75 -60.55
C GLY A 67 -30.39 0.98 -59.75
N VAL A 68 -30.57 0.86 -58.40
CA VAL A 68 -29.61 0.21 -57.51
C VAL A 68 -30.20 -1.04 -56.87
N MET A 69 -29.33 -1.92 -56.34
CA MET A 69 -29.73 -3.15 -55.62
C MET A 69 -29.81 -2.97 -54.11
N ASN A 70 -29.13 -1.98 -53.58
CA ASN A 70 -29.17 -1.54 -52.18
C ASN A 70 -28.95 -0.03 -52.10
N SER A 71 -29.30 0.56 -50.98
CA SER A 71 -29.11 1.99 -50.72
C SER A 71 -28.67 2.21 -49.28
N THR A 72 -27.75 3.16 -49.05
CA THR A 72 -27.21 3.50 -47.74
C THR A 72 -27.34 4.99 -47.49
N ILE A 73 -27.89 5.34 -46.30
CA ILE A 73 -27.88 6.73 -45.79
C ILE A 73 -27.02 6.82 -44.57
N SER A 74 -26.27 7.93 -44.42
CA SER A 74 -25.31 8.16 -43.36
C SER A 74 -25.52 9.50 -42.68
N ASN A 75 -24.78 9.76 -41.61
CA ASN A 75 -24.86 11.00 -40.81
C ASN A 75 -26.26 11.25 -40.21
N LEU A 76 -26.93 10.16 -39.80
CA LEU A 76 -28.28 10.21 -39.31
C LEU A 76 -28.33 10.66 -37.85
N ASP A 77 -29.20 11.60 -37.54
CA ASP A 77 -29.59 11.99 -36.20
C ASP A 77 -30.58 10.97 -35.64
N GLU A 78 -30.88 11.08 -34.35
CA GLU A 78 -31.90 10.25 -33.68
C GLU A 78 -33.27 10.37 -34.34
N GLY A 79 -33.99 9.27 -34.34
CA GLY A 79 -35.36 9.20 -34.84
C GLY A 79 -35.67 7.95 -35.66
N GLY A 80 -36.86 7.93 -36.19
CA GLY A 80 -37.35 6.88 -37.08
C GLY A 80 -37.03 7.17 -38.53
N TYR A 81 -36.67 6.14 -39.27
CA TYR A 81 -36.37 6.18 -40.70
C TYR A 81 -37.12 5.12 -41.44
N ARG A 82 -37.68 5.48 -42.61
CA ARG A 82 -38.36 4.57 -43.53
C ARG A 82 -37.76 4.66 -44.89
N VAL A 83 -37.56 3.53 -45.57
CA VAL A 83 -37.28 3.49 -46.96
C VAL A 83 -38.42 2.82 -47.71
N ASN A 84 -38.94 3.46 -48.74
CA ASN A 84 -39.79 2.86 -49.72
C ASN A 84 -38.93 2.27 -50.84
N ILE A 85 -39.15 0.98 -51.15
CA ILE A 85 -38.41 0.25 -52.17
C ILE A 85 -39.40 -0.18 -53.23
N SER A 86 -39.24 0.32 -54.47
CA SER A 86 -40.12 0.02 -55.57
C SER A 86 -39.34 -0.36 -56.86
N ASN A 87 -40.00 -1.04 -57.80
CA ASN A 87 -39.46 -1.27 -59.13
C ASN A 87 -40.50 -0.94 -60.21
N GLY A 88 -40.09 -0.85 -61.48
CA GLY A 88 -40.99 -0.57 -62.64
C GLY A 88 -42.00 -1.67 -62.92
N SER A 89 -41.95 -2.83 -62.23
CA SER A 89 -42.80 -4.00 -62.45
C SER A 89 -43.90 -4.15 -61.35
N GLY A 90 -44.15 -3.10 -60.60
CA GLY A 90 -45.26 -3.10 -59.58
C GLY A 90 -44.83 -3.58 -58.15
N TYR A 91 -43.59 -3.92 -57.91
CA TYR A 91 -43.12 -4.24 -56.58
C TYR A 91 -42.99 -2.95 -55.75
N ASN A 92 -43.54 -2.96 -54.55
CA ASN A 92 -43.46 -1.84 -53.61
C ASN A 92 -43.50 -2.38 -52.16
N THR A 93 -42.50 -1.99 -51.34
CA THR A 93 -42.45 -2.36 -49.92
C THR A 93 -41.82 -1.24 -49.13
N ASN A 94 -42.07 -1.25 -47.81
CA ASN A 94 -41.48 -0.31 -46.86
C ASN A 94 -40.68 -1.07 -45.81
N LEU A 95 -39.46 -0.57 -45.51
CA LEU A 95 -38.69 -1.00 -44.35
C LEU A 95 -38.54 0.19 -43.42
N THR A 96 -38.70 -0.06 -42.12
CA THR A 96 -38.60 0.96 -41.05
C THR A 96 -37.51 0.56 -40.06
N ALA A 97 -36.81 1.53 -39.53
CA ALA A 97 -35.86 1.34 -38.42
C ALA A 97 -35.79 2.62 -37.55
N TRP A 98 -35.37 2.45 -36.33
CA TRP A 98 -35.14 3.55 -35.39
C TRP A 98 -33.67 3.62 -34.99
N ILE A 99 -33.13 4.84 -34.87
CA ILE A 99 -31.79 5.13 -34.42
C ILE A 99 -31.85 6.00 -33.19
N PHE A 100 -31.13 5.60 -32.16
CA PHE A 100 -30.87 6.42 -30.95
C PHE A 100 -29.38 6.47 -30.68
N THR A 101 -28.94 7.52 -30.01
CA THR A 101 -27.56 7.73 -29.59
C THR A 101 -27.49 7.79 -28.06
N ASP A 102 -26.79 6.86 -27.47
CA ASP A 102 -26.64 6.79 -26.03
C ASP A 102 -25.32 7.42 -25.55
N LYS A 103 -25.39 8.26 -24.54
CA LYS A 103 -24.29 9.01 -23.95
C LYS A 103 -24.25 8.80 -22.44
N PRO A 104 -23.89 7.59 -21.99
CA PRO A 104 -23.76 7.37 -20.57
C PRO A 104 -22.72 8.32 -19.96
N ALA A 105 -22.95 8.73 -18.72
CA ALA A 105 -21.99 9.51 -17.93
C ALA A 105 -21.82 8.86 -16.56
N ALA A 106 -20.55 8.77 -16.11
CA ALA A 106 -20.19 8.26 -14.80
C ALA A 106 -19.75 9.39 -13.89
N PHE A 107 -20.11 9.35 -12.61
CA PHE A 107 -19.72 10.30 -11.59
C PHE A 107 -19.31 9.55 -10.33
N GLY A 108 -18.00 9.34 -10.16
CA GLY A 108 -17.41 8.76 -8.97
C GLY A 108 -16.84 9.83 -8.05
N LYS A 109 -17.03 9.68 -6.74
CA LYS A 109 -16.46 10.58 -5.74
C LYS A 109 -16.20 9.89 -4.41
N LEU A 110 -15.31 10.49 -3.63
CA LEU A 110 -15.16 10.18 -2.22
C LEU A 110 -16.44 10.62 -1.49
N GLN A 111 -17.07 9.72 -0.74
CA GLN A 111 -18.22 10.02 0.09
C GLN A 111 -17.79 10.38 1.51
N ASN A 112 -16.89 9.57 2.09
CA ASN A 112 -16.35 9.79 3.42
C ASN A 112 -15.00 9.09 3.56
N ARG A 113 -14.16 9.59 4.51
CA ARG A 113 -12.92 8.94 4.92
C ARG A 113 -12.74 9.09 6.42
N THR A 114 -12.29 8.03 7.06
CA THR A 114 -11.90 7.99 8.47
C THR A 114 -10.59 7.21 8.60
N CYS A 115 -10.05 7.12 9.80
CA CYS A 115 -8.89 6.26 10.06
C CYS A 115 -9.17 4.77 9.83
N ASP A 116 -10.44 4.35 9.85
CA ASP A 116 -10.85 2.95 9.79
C ASP A 116 -11.40 2.53 8.42
N TYR A 117 -11.89 3.48 7.61
CA TYR A 117 -12.49 3.16 6.31
C TYR A 117 -12.46 4.31 5.32
N VAL A 118 -12.58 3.95 4.05
CA VAL A 118 -12.88 4.85 2.91
C VAL A 118 -14.21 4.44 2.33
N ALA A 119 -15.12 5.39 2.17
CA ALA A 119 -16.42 5.20 1.52
C ALA A 119 -16.48 5.98 0.21
N LEU A 120 -16.89 5.30 -0.85
CA LEU A 120 -17.04 5.85 -2.19
C LEU A 120 -18.53 6.07 -2.52
N SER A 121 -18.81 6.88 -3.52
CA SER A 121 -20.16 7.08 -4.04
C SER A 121 -20.13 7.22 -5.55
N GLY A 122 -20.91 6.40 -6.23
CA GLY A 122 -21.11 6.44 -7.67
C GLY A 122 -22.51 6.93 -8.04
N THR A 123 -22.61 7.71 -9.10
CA THR A 123 -23.85 7.98 -9.79
C THR A 123 -23.63 7.91 -11.29
N ALA A 124 -24.70 7.71 -12.06
CA ALA A 124 -24.64 7.67 -13.50
C ALA A 124 -25.82 8.40 -14.11
N ALA A 125 -25.63 8.89 -15.33
CA ALA A 125 -26.71 9.34 -16.19
C ALA A 125 -26.69 8.49 -17.47
N VAL A 126 -27.86 8.08 -17.93
CA VAL A 126 -28.09 7.41 -19.21
C VAL A 126 -29.27 8.04 -19.91
N ASP A 127 -29.25 8.02 -21.23
CA ASP A 127 -30.35 8.57 -22.02
C ASP A 127 -31.61 7.70 -21.92
N THR A 128 -32.76 8.34 -22.08
CA THR A 128 -34.05 7.69 -22.13
C THR A 128 -34.60 7.74 -23.56
N PHE A 129 -34.76 6.60 -24.18
CA PHE A 129 -35.24 6.50 -25.53
C PHE A 129 -36.75 6.21 -25.59
N PHE A 130 -37.39 6.74 -26.63
CA PHE A 130 -38.82 6.54 -26.86
C PHE A 130 -39.08 6.10 -28.29
N TYR A 131 -39.60 4.92 -28.46
CA TYR A 131 -40.08 4.40 -29.72
C TYR A 131 -41.51 4.88 -29.98
N SER A 132 -41.79 5.39 -31.21
CA SER A 132 -43.13 5.75 -31.63
C SER A 132 -43.64 4.73 -32.65
N ASP A 133 -44.75 4.02 -32.35
CA ASP A 133 -45.30 3.03 -33.27
C ASP A 133 -45.90 3.73 -34.50
N PRO A 134 -45.38 3.45 -35.72
CA PRO A 134 -45.89 4.07 -36.94
C PRO A 134 -47.33 3.75 -37.27
N SER A 135 -47.92 2.75 -36.63
CA SER A 135 -49.32 2.39 -36.79
C SER A 135 -50.30 3.21 -35.89
N GLY A 136 -49.80 4.21 -35.19
CA GLY A 136 -50.61 5.10 -34.34
C GLY A 136 -50.72 4.64 -32.89
N GLY A 137 -49.82 3.79 -32.44
CA GLY A 137 -49.71 3.34 -31.04
C GLY A 137 -49.15 4.38 -30.09
N GLN A 138 -49.15 4.04 -28.80
CA GLN A 138 -48.52 4.88 -27.76
C GLN A 138 -47.00 4.94 -27.91
N ARG A 139 -46.43 6.05 -27.48
CA ARG A 139 -45.02 6.22 -27.36
C ARG A 139 -44.45 5.30 -26.26
N ILE A 140 -43.55 4.39 -26.60
CA ILE A 140 -43.02 3.36 -25.71
C ILE A 140 -41.68 3.80 -25.20
N ARG A 141 -41.50 3.85 -23.88
CA ARG A 141 -40.20 4.06 -23.25
C ARG A 141 -39.39 2.78 -23.34
N LEU A 142 -38.13 2.87 -23.88
CA LEU A 142 -37.20 1.78 -23.93
C LEU A 142 -36.41 1.70 -22.62
N PRO A 143 -36.48 0.58 -21.86
CA PRO A 143 -35.67 0.43 -20.63
C PRO A 143 -34.20 0.44 -20.93
N ASN A 144 -33.43 1.17 -20.10
CA ASN A 144 -31.98 1.16 -20.11
C ASN A 144 -31.48 1.05 -18.65
N GLY A 145 -30.92 -0.09 -18.28
CA GLY A 145 -30.41 -0.38 -16.95
C GLY A 145 -28.94 0.02 -16.81
N ILE A 146 -28.47 0.23 -15.59
CA ILE A 146 -27.11 0.67 -15.29
C ILE A 146 -26.41 -0.38 -14.41
N ARG A 147 -25.12 -0.62 -14.70
CA ARG A 147 -24.20 -1.41 -13.89
C ARG A 147 -23.02 -0.54 -13.49
N PHE A 148 -22.58 -0.67 -12.26
CA PHE A 148 -21.41 0.00 -11.69
C PHE A 148 -20.27 -0.99 -11.55
N LEU A 149 -19.03 -0.51 -11.75
CA LEU A 149 -17.83 -1.28 -11.52
C LEU A 149 -16.75 -0.35 -10.99
N TRP A 150 -16.36 -0.54 -9.73
CA TRP A 150 -15.26 0.18 -9.11
C TRP A 150 -13.96 -0.59 -9.22
N SER A 151 -12.89 0.13 -9.46
CA SER A 151 -11.50 -0.37 -9.44
C SER A 151 -10.57 0.70 -8.87
N SER A 152 -9.30 0.33 -8.63
CA SER A 152 -8.30 1.24 -8.10
C SER A 152 -6.92 1.00 -8.70
N ASP A 153 -6.10 2.05 -8.65
CA ASP A 153 -4.66 2.00 -8.90
C ASP A 153 -3.94 2.66 -7.71
N PRO A 154 -3.10 1.92 -6.95
CA PRO A 154 -2.83 0.49 -7.07
C PRO A 154 -4.06 -0.40 -6.79
N VAL A 155 -4.10 -1.55 -7.45
CA VAL A 155 -5.21 -2.53 -7.36
C VAL A 155 -5.46 -3.05 -5.93
N SER A 156 -4.46 -2.96 -5.05
CA SER A 156 -4.57 -3.39 -3.65
C SER A 156 -5.61 -2.63 -2.83
N ALA A 157 -6.01 -1.42 -3.25
CA ALA A 157 -7.03 -0.64 -2.54
C ALA A 157 -8.44 -1.17 -2.79
N ILE A 158 -8.72 -1.74 -3.97
CA ILE A 158 -9.91 -2.54 -4.29
C ILE A 158 -9.40 -3.80 -5.02
N PRO A 159 -9.03 -4.87 -4.30
CA PRO A 159 -8.39 -6.05 -4.89
C PRO A 159 -9.33 -6.84 -5.82
N TYR A 160 -10.63 -6.71 -5.62
CA TYR A 160 -11.67 -7.28 -6.49
C TYR A 160 -12.61 -6.16 -6.92
N PRO A 161 -12.97 -6.08 -8.23
CA PRO A 161 -13.90 -5.08 -8.71
C PRO A 161 -15.21 -5.09 -7.92
N ASP A 162 -15.64 -3.93 -7.43
CA ASP A 162 -16.84 -3.78 -6.63
C ASP A 162 -17.98 -3.23 -7.49
N ILE A 163 -19.15 -3.83 -7.37
CA ILE A 163 -20.36 -3.49 -8.12
C ILE A 163 -21.38 -2.68 -7.30
N ASP A 164 -21.08 -2.38 -6.04
CA ASP A 164 -21.93 -1.53 -5.23
C ASP A 164 -21.85 -0.08 -5.72
N ILE A 165 -22.97 0.62 -5.68
CA ILE A 165 -23.03 2.06 -5.98
C ILE A 165 -22.31 2.91 -4.91
N LYS A 166 -22.18 2.39 -3.69
CA LYS A 166 -21.56 3.04 -2.53
C LYS A 166 -20.64 2.06 -1.78
N PRO A 167 -19.58 1.58 -2.41
CA PRO A 167 -18.69 0.64 -1.74
C PRO A 167 -17.98 1.30 -0.55
N GLN A 168 -17.73 0.50 0.47
CA GLN A 168 -16.96 0.89 1.65
C GLN A 168 -15.81 -0.10 1.83
N THR A 169 -14.58 0.41 1.89
CA THR A 169 -13.38 -0.38 2.10
C THR A 169 -12.88 -0.13 3.51
N PHE A 170 -12.83 -1.18 4.33
CA PHE A 170 -12.15 -1.18 5.63
C PHE A 170 -10.64 -1.31 5.43
N ASN A 171 -9.85 -0.89 6.42
CA ASN A 171 -8.40 -0.79 6.31
C ASN A 171 -7.98 0.14 5.15
N PRO A 172 -8.07 1.45 5.34
CA PRO A 172 -7.72 2.43 4.31
C PRO A 172 -6.33 2.17 3.74
N PRO A 173 -6.11 2.42 2.44
CA PRO A 173 -4.83 2.15 1.81
C PRO A 173 -3.71 3.00 2.44
N LEU A 174 -2.53 2.39 2.63
CA LEU A 174 -1.32 3.06 3.14
C LEU A 174 -0.70 4.05 2.13
N VAL A 175 -1.06 3.91 0.86
CA VAL A 175 -0.55 4.72 -0.26
C VAL A 175 -1.69 5.52 -0.89
N ASP A 176 -1.34 6.55 -1.64
CA ASP A 176 -2.28 7.32 -2.43
C ASP A 176 -2.86 6.46 -3.55
N VAL A 177 -4.12 6.69 -3.89
CA VAL A 177 -4.90 5.82 -4.77
C VAL A 177 -5.67 6.63 -5.80
N THR A 178 -5.68 6.17 -7.05
CA THR A 178 -6.66 6.62 -8.04
C THR A 178 -7.82 5.63 -8.07
N TYR A 179 -8.99 6.08 -7.64
CA TYR A 179 -10.23 5.30 -7.77
C TYR A 179 -10.87 5.58 -9.12
N LYS A 180 -11.41 4.52 -9.74
CA LYS A 180 -12.05 4.56 -11.04
C LYS A 180 -13.42 3.91 -10.96
N LEU A 181 -14.44 4.64 -11.42
CA LEU A 181 -15.79 4.13 -11.60
C LEU A 181 -16.05 3.94 -13.10
N GLN A 182 -16.34 2.72 -13.52
CA GLN A 182 -16.89 2.42 -14.82
C GLN A 182 -18.38 2.21 -14.70
N VAL A 183 -19.14 2.84 -15.57
CA VAL A 183 -20.57 2.65 -15.72
C VAL A 183 -20.82 2.00 -17.06
N THR A 184 -21.62 0.94 -17.10
CA THR A 184 -22.04 0.28 -18.32
C THR A 184 -23.56 0.15 -18.29
N ASP A 185 -24.22 0.55 -19.35
CA ASP A 185 -25.66 0.39 -19.48
C ASP A 185 -26.06 -1.00 -20.01
N SER A 186 -27.35 -1.27 -20.04
CA SER A 186 -27.88 -2.55 -20.54
C SER A 186 -27.72 -2.72 -22.06
N LEU A 187 -27.33 -1.67 -22.78
CA LEU A 187 -27.11 -1.63 -24.23
C LEU A 187 -25.64 -1.82 -24.60
N GLY A 188 -24.76 -1.88 -23.60
CA GLY A 188 -23.32 -2.08 -23.79
C GLY A 188 -22.51 -0.78 -23.98
N CYS A 189 -23.14 0.38 -23.84
CA CYS A 189 -22.44 1.67 -23.82
C CYS A 189 -21.82 1.92 -22.45
N SER A 190 -20.62 2.49 -22.39
CA SER A 190 -19.92 2.70 -21.14
C SER A 190 -19.31 4.10 -21.03
N ALA A 191 -19.17 4.56 -19.78
CA ALA A 191 -18.46 5.77 -19.43
C ALA A 191 -17.60 5.51 -18.18
N GLU A 192 -16.55 6.32 -18.01
CA GLU A 192 -15.64 6.21 -16.87
C GLU A 192 -15.49 7.56 -16.18
N SER A 193 -15.26 7.50 -14.87
CA SER A 193 -14.90 8.64 -14.02
C SER A 193 -13.79 8.18 -13.08
N SER A 194 -12.77 9.01 -12.87
CA SER A 194 -11.71 8.73 -11.93
C SER A 194 -11.45 9.94 -11.03
N PHE A 195 -10.96 9.70 -9.81
CA PHE A 195 -10.50 10.73 -8.90
C PHE A 195 -9.33 10.23 -8.06
N PHE A 196 -8.49 11.16 -7.65
CA PHE A 196 -7.35 10.90 -6.78
C PHE A 196 -7.77 10.96 -5.30
N TYR A 197 -7.29 10.01 -4.52
CA TYR A 197 -7.43 9.94 -3.06
C TYR A 197 -6.06 9.99 -2.41
N GLU A 198 -5.78 11.03 -1.65
CA GLU A 198 -4.63 11.11 -0.78
C GLU A 198 -4.89 10.33 0.51
N SER A 199 -4.06 9.33 0.78
CA SER A 199 -4.20 8.49 1.96
C SER A 199 -3.96 9.27 3.25
N ILE A 200 -4.84 9.06 4.23
CA ILE A 200 -4.71 9.62 5.59
C ILE A 200 -4.21 8.58 6.60
N HIS A 201 -4.05 7.34 6.16
CA HIS A 201 -3.66 6.23 7.03
C HIS A 201 -2.21 6.36 7.44
N VAL A 202 -1.93 6.08 8.72
CA VAL A 202 -0.58 6.08 9.30
C VAL A 202 -0.12 4.66 9.56
N LYS A 203 1.19 4.46 9.54
CA LYS A 203 1.81 3.20 9.95
C LYS A 203 3.03 3.50 10.80
N ALA A 204 3.03 2.99 12.02
CA ALA A 204 4.18 3.03 12.92
C ALA A 204 5.20 1.96 12.51
N ASP A 205 6.46 2.36 12.37
CA ASP A 205 7.57 1.46 12.11
C ASP A 205 8.89 2.10 12.55
N PHE A 206 9.84 1.29 13.03
CA PHE A 206 11.18 1.76 13.41
C PHE A 206 12.18 0.63 13.42
N SER A 207 13.46 0.98 13.39
CA SER A 207 14.58 0.06 13.61
C SER A 207 15.36 0.42 14.86
N VAL A 208 16.02 -0.60 15.42
CA VAL A 208 16.79 -0.55 16.66
C VAL A 208 18.19 -1.08 16.40
N GLU A 209 19.23 -0.37 16.85
CA GLU A 209 20.61 -0.80 16.73
C GLU A 209 21.49 -0.22 17.83
N PRO A 210 22.29 -1.05 18.56
CA PRO A 210 22.22 -2.51 18.63
C PRO A 210 20.96 -2.98 19.39
N SER A 211 20.55 -4.27 19.23
CA SER A 211 19.45 -4.87 19.99
C SER A 211 19.92 -5.68 21.22
N SER A 212 21.24 -5.81 21.43
CA SER A 212 21.81 -6.45 22.61
C SER A 212 23.24 -6.01 22.85
N GLY A 213 23.71 -6.16 24.10
CA GLY A 213 25.07 -5.89 24.49
C GLY A 213 25.24 -5.64 25.98
N GLU A 214 26.50 -5.30 26.37
CA GLU A 214 26.85 -5.03 27.75
C GLU A 214 26.32 -3.67 28.26
N ALA A 215 25.99 -3.60 29.53
CA ALA A 215 25.67 -2.35 30.20
C ALA A 215 26.96 -1.49 30.43
N PRO A 216 26.89 -0.15 30.24
CA PRO A 216 25.76 0.62 29.68
C PRO A 216 25.66 0.42 28.17
N LEU A 217 24.47 0.06 27.70
CA LEU A 217 24.17 -0.17 26.28
C LEU A 217 23.51 1.08 25.67
N GLU A 218 24.22 1.73 24.76
CA GLU A 218 23.66 2.84 23.98
C GLU A 218 22.98 2.30 22.73
N VAL A 219 21.69 2.63 22.57
CA VAL A 219 20.82 2.13 21.50
C VAL A 219 20.30 3.28 20.69
N THR A 220 20.41 3.18 19.36
CA THR A 220 19.85 4.14 18.40
C THR A 220 18.54 3.65 17.86
N PHE A 221 17.55 4.54 17.82
CA PHE A 221 16.22 4.31 17.27
C PHE A 221 16.06 5.17 16.02
N THR A 222 15.67 4.55 14.90
CA THR A 222 15.43 5.25 13.64
C THR A 222 13.99 5.07 13.22
N ASP A 223 13.26 6.18 13.12
CA ASP A 223 11.87 6.19 12.64
C ASP A 223 11.78 5.77 11.16
N LYS A 224 10.80 4.91 10.87
CA LYS A 224 10.41 4.45 9.53
C LYS A 224 8.91 4.57 9.30
N SER A 225 8.25 5.31 10.18
CA SER A 225 6.80 5.50 10.14
C SER A 225 6.35 6.26 8.89
N VAL A 226 5.11 6.01 8.49
CA VAL A 226 4.49 6.67 7.34
C VAL A 226 3.42 7.65 7.82
N ARG A 227 3.50 8.91 7.34
CA ARG A 227 2.54 10.01 7.61
C ARG A 227 2.38 10.39 9.08
N ALA A 228 3.38 10.13 9.92
CA ALA A 228 3.40 10.59 11.30
C ALA A 228 3.60 12.11 11.39
N ALA A 229 2.82 12.78 12.21
CA ALA A 229 2.97 14.20 12.57
C ALA A 229 3.50 14.36 14.00
N THR A 230 3.10 13.47 14.90
CA THR A 230 3.59 13.44 16.29
C THR A 230 4.04 12.04 16.69
N TYR A 231 4.93 11.98 17.67
CA TYR A 231 5.60 10.78 18.11
C TYR A 231 5.56 10.67 19.62
N LYS A 232 5.43 9.45 20.13
CA LYS A 232 5.64 9.12 21.55
C LYS A 232 6.39 7.79 21.63
N TRP A 233 7.64 7.87 22.07
CA TRP A 233 8.48 6.72 22.38
C TRP A 233 8.37 6.40 23.86
N GLU A 234 8.24 5.12 24.19
CA GLU A 234 8.31 4.55 25.54
C GLU A 234 9.40 3.48 25.51
N PHE A 235 10.55 3.73 26.16
CA PHE A 235 11.75 2.89 26.01
C PHE A 235 11.74 1.63 26.87
N GLY A 236 10.78 1.50 27.77
CA GLY A 236 10.62 0.31 28.62
C GLY A 236 11.31 0.40 29.98
N ASP A 237 12.00 1.51 30.26
CA ASP A 237 12.65 1.86 31.52
C ASP A 237 12.04 3.10 32.15
N ASP A 238 10.75 3.35 31.91
CA ASP A 238 9.96 4.52 32.28
C ASP A 238 10.38 5.84 31.61
N SER A 239 11.41 5.83 30.78
CA SER A 239 11.81 6.99 30.00
C SER A 239 10.99 7.13 28.72
N VAL A 240 10.83 8.36 28.24
CA VAL A 240 10.01 8.69 27.06
C VAL A 240 10.68 9.75 26.19
N SER A 241 10.32 9.78 24.90
CA SER A 241 10.68 10.84 23.95
C SER A 241 9.50 11.18 23.04
N VAL A 242 9.46 12.43 22.56
CA VAL A 242 8.46 12.90 21.58
C VAL A 242 9.09 13.34 20.25
N LEU A 243 10.37 13.10 20.09
CA LEU A 243 11.10 13.42 18.85
C LEU A 243 10.85 12.34 17.80
N ASN A 244 10.83 12.70 16.53
CA ASN A 244 10.72 11.72 15.43
C ASN A 244 11.91 10.73 15.45
N ASN A 245 13.13 11.23 15.59
CA ASN A 245 14.33 10.45 15.84
C ASN A 245 14.88 10.87 17.21
N PRO A 246 14.67 10.08 18.24
CA PRO A 246 15.21 10.38 19.57
C PRO A 246 16.74 10.32 19.53
N LYS A 247 17.37 11.02 20.47
CA LYS A 247 18.81 10.82 20.72
C LYS A 247 19.03 9.37 21.13
N PRO A 248 20.24 8.81 20.90
CA PRO A 248 20.58 7.49 21.40
C PRO A 248 20.22 7.37 22.88
N HIS A 249 19.55 6.30 23.26
CA HIS A 249 19.12 6.02 24.63
C HIS A 249 20.06 5.00 25.26
N THR A 250 20.46 5.23 26.53
CA THR A 250 21.40 4.35 27.22
C THR A 250 20.72 3.59 28.33
N TYR A 251 20.71 2.26 28.20
CA TYR A 251 20.27 1.34 29.25
C TYR A 251 21.42 0.99 30.16
N TYR A 252 21.30 1.32 31.43
CA TYR A 252 22.34 1.08 32.43
C TYR A 252 22.14 -0.24 33.21
N ILE A 253 20.90 -0.68 33.36
CA ILE A 253 20.59 -1.88 34.15
C ILE A 253 20.44 -3.08 33.22
N PRO A 254 21.15 -4.18 33.48
CA PRO A 254 20.89 -5.46 32.82
C PRO A 254 19.45 -5.90 32.96
N ASP A 255 18.78 -6.07 31.83
CA ASP A 255 17.38 -6.54 31.75
C ASP A 255 16.97 -6.71 30.29
N GLU A 256 15.75 -7.18 30.05
CA GLU A 256 15.08 -7.19 28.74
C GLU A 256 14.09 -6.02 28.63
N TYR A 257 14.31 -5.14 27.67
CA TYR A 257 13.47 -3.96 27.47
C TYR A 257 12.57 -4.09 26.24
N SER A 258 11.35 -3.58 26.35
CA SER A 258 10.37 -3.51 25.27
C SER A 258 10.06 -2.05 24.94
N VAL A 259 10.38 -1.65 23.71
CA VAL A 259 10.17 -0.29 23.23
C VAL A 259 8.88 -0.19 22.45
N LYS A 260 8.07 0.83 22.74
CA LYS A 260 6.84 1.14 22.02
C LYS A 260 6.95 2.51 21.35
N LEU A 261 6.67 2.57 20.07
CA LEU A 261 6.42 3.80 19.34
C LEU A 261 4.91 3.95 19.09
N THR A 262 4.35 5.07 19.48
CA THR A 262 3.00 5.51 19.11
C THR A 262 3.12 6.76 18.26
N ILE A 263 2.44 6.81 17.14
CA ILE A 263 2.41 7.94 16.23
C ILE A 263 0.98 8.42 16.00
N GLU A 264 0.84 9.68 15.64
CA GLU A 264 -0.43 10.29 15.26
C GLU A 264 -0.22 11.15 14.01
N SER A 265 -1.17 11.09 13.05
CA SER A 265 -1.16 11.96 11.87
C SER A 265 -1.73 13.35 12.15
N ALA A 266 -1.58 14.27 11.21
CA ALA A 266 -2.22 15.60 11.25
C ALA A 266 -3.77 15.52 11.27
N LEU A 267 -4.35 14.40 10.91
CA LEU A 267 -5.78 14.13 10.94
C LEU A 267 -6.21 13.24 12.12
N HIS A 268 -5.35 13.13 13.14
CA HIS A 268 -5.58 12.38 14.38
C HIS A 268 -5.77 10.86 14.21
N CYS A 269 -5.28 10.28 13.11
CA CYS A 269 -5.16 8.83 12.99
C CYS A 269 -3.95 8.35 13.80
N ILE A 270 -4.14 7.33 14.64
CA ILE A 270 -3.12 6.81 15.56
C ILE A 270 -2.75 5.39 15.14
N ASP A 271 -1.47 5.08 15.20
CA ASP A 271 -0.94 3.73 15.10
C ASP A 271 0.21 3.52 16.08
N SER A 272 0.51 2.27 16.42
CA SER A 272 1.62 1.96 17.31
C SER A 272 2.27 0.63 16.98
N VAL A 273 3.57 0.57 17.18
CA VAL A 273 4.38 -0.64 17.00
C VAL A 273 5.24 -0.86 18.25
N ARG A 274 5.53 -2.12 18.55
CA ARG A 274 6.38 -2.52 19.66
C ARG A 274 7.53 -3.39 19.18
N PHE A 275 8.74 -3.09 19.67
CA PHE A 275 9.92 -3.94 19.54
C PHE A 275 10.16 -4.61 20.90
N ASN A 276 10.08 -5.94 20.95
CA ASN A 276 9.88 -6.65 22.22
C ASN A 276 11.16 -7.09 22.91
N LYS A 277 12.35 -6.92 22.30
CA LYS A 277 13.53 -7.51 22.91
C LYS A 277 14.82 -6.72 22.61
N ILE A 278 15.11 -5.74 23.49
CA ILE A 278 16.47 -5.23 23.66
C ILE A 278 17.03 -5.94 24.90
N VAL A 279 18.18 -6.61 24.76
CA VAL A 279 18.79 -7.38 25.84
C VAL A 279 20.05 -6.67 26.31
N VAL A 280 20.08 -6.28 27.57
CA VAL A 280 21.28 -5.79 28.24
C VAL A 280 21.82 -6.92 29.10
N ASP A 281 23.02 -7.37 28.76
CA ASP A 281 23.64 -8.56 29.35
C ASP A 281 23.89 -8.39 30.86
N ASP A 282 23.61 -9.45 31.63
CA ASP A 282 23.93 -9.51 33.07
C ASP A 282 25.43 -9.33 33.32
N SER A 283 25.78 -8.87 34.52
CA SER A 283 27.17 -8.80 34.89
C SER A 283 27.78 -10.19 35.07
N SER A 284 29.04 -10.32 34.70
CA SER A 284 29.81 -11.53 34.94
C SER A 284 31.29 -11.24 35.13
N LEU A 285 31.98 -12.14 35.84
CA LEU A 285 33.40 -12.07 36.05
C LEU A 285 33.98 -13.49 36.15
N ASP A 286 34.83 -13.83 35.18
CA ASP A 286 35.56 -15.12 35.16
C ASP A 286 37.07 -14.88 35.20
N ILE A 287 37.79 -15.60 36.06
CA ILE A 287 39.17 -15.36 36.38
C ILE A 287 40.00 -16.57 35.94
N PRO A 288 40.95 -16.39 35.01
CA PRO A 288 41.85 -17.46 34.60
C PRO A 288 42.84 -17.82 35.69
N ASN A 289 43.25 -19.06 35.75
CA ASN A 289 44.23 -19.56 36.74
C ASN A 289 45.65 -19.71 36.22
N VAL A 290 45.91 -19.34 34.96
CA VAL A 290 47.21 -19.44 34.29
C VAL A 290 47.34 -18.40 33.18
N PHE A 291 48.57 -17.89 32.99
CA PHE A 291 48.95 -17.12 31.80
C PHE A 291 50.43 -17.32 31.48
N THR A 292 50.81 -17.06 30.22
CA THR A 292 52.10 -17.42 29.66
C THR A 292 52.67 -16.23 28.87
N PRO A 293 53.26 -15.21 29.54
CA PRO A 293 53.81 -14.03 28.86
C PRO A 293 55.12 -14.34 28.14
N ASN A 294 55.04 -15.06 27.05
CA ASN A 294 56.15 -15.50 26.20
C ASN A 294 56.16 -14.82 24.81
N GLU A 295 55.22 -13.91 24.56
CA GLU A 295 55.09 -13.11 23.33
C GLU A 295 54.65 -13.94 22.10
N ASP A 296 53.98 -15.09 22.31
CA ASP A 296 53.47 -15.92 21.22
C ASP A 296 52.02 -15.54 20.79
N GLY A 297 51.41 -14.57 21.45
CA GLY A 297 50.05 -14.08 21.19
C GLY A 297 48.95 -14.89 21.89
N ILE A 298 49.29 -15.92 22.68
CA ILE A 298 48.33 -16.79 23.38
C ILE A 298 48.53 -16.69 24.90
N ASN A 299 47.51 -16.19 25.62
CA ASN A 299 47.54 -16.02 27.08
C ASN A 299 48.75 -15.21 27.60
N ASP A 300 49.27 -14.30 26.82
CA ASP A 300 50.42 -13.44 27.19
C ASP A 300 50.09 -12.50 28.37
N LYS A 301 48.83 -12.29 28.65
CA LYS A 301 48.37 -11.41 29.73
C LYS A 301 47.39 -12.13 30.66
N PHE A 302 47.47 -11.83 31.94
CA PHE A 302 46.46 -12.21 32.88
C PHE A 302 45.24 -11.29 32.66
N MET A 303 44.26 -11.78 31.92
CA MET A 303 43.03 -11.08 31.53
C MET A 303 41.83 -11.74 32.15
N VAL A 304 41.04 -11.01 32.92
CA VAL A 304 39.76 -11.53 33.40
C VAL A 304 38.66 -11.29 32.38
N ALA A 305 37.87 -12.31 32.08
CA ALA A 305 36.67 -12.14 31.28
C ALA A 305 35.62 -11.42 32.13
N LYS A 306 35.02 -10.40 31.55
CA LYS A 306 34.10 -9.51 32.28
C LYS A 306 33.00 -9.00 31.36
N THR A 307 31.80 -8.88 31.89
CA THR A 307 30.61 -8.35 31.18
C THR A 307 29.89 -7.37 32.12
N SER A 308 29.37 -6.29 31.63
CA SER A 308 28.49 -5.33 32.33
C SER A 308 28.97 -4.91 33.70
N LEU A 309 30.28 -4.76 33.89
CA LEU A 309 30.85 -4.27 35.14
C LEU A 309 30.83 -2.75 35.22
N ARG A 310 30.45 -2.21 36.38
CA ARG A 310 30.51 -0.79 36.72
C ARG A 310 31.94 -0.37 37.07
N TYR A 311 32.66 -1.18 37.88
CA TYR A 311 34.06 -1.02 38.18
C TYR A 311 34.72 -2.36 38.47
N ILE A 312 36.06 -2.39 38.37
CA ILE A 312 36.92 -3.48 38.85
C ILE A 312 38.15 -2.94 39.53
N SER A 313 38.58 -3.61 40.61
CA SER A 313 39.84 -3.39 41.28
C SER A 313 40.61 -4.72 41.35
N ILE A 314 41.81 -4.76 40.84
CA ILE A 314 42.69 -5.96 40.81
C ILE A 314 43.99 -5.65 41.53
N SER A 315 44.35 -6.48 42.52
CA SER A 315 45.65 -6.44 43.16
C SER A 315 46.31 -7.81 43.08
N ILE A 316 47.57 -7.86 42.60
CA ILE A 316 48.31 -9.12 42.47
C ILE A 316 49.55 -9.04 43.33
N PHE A 317 49.81 -10.13 44.02
CA PHE A 317 50.90 -10.26 45.00
C PHE A 317 51.81 -11.43 44.68
N SER A 318 53.12 -11.27 44.88
CA SER A 318 54.05 -12.37 44.86
C SER A 318 53.85 -13.32 46.06
N ARG A 319 54.50 -14.50 46.01
CA ARG A 319 54.47 -15.46 47.13
C ARG A 319 54.89 -14.89 48.49
N ASN A 320 55.71 -13.85 48.48
CA ASN A 320 56.18 -13.18 49.69
C ASN A 320 55.27 -12.02 50.14
N GLY A 321 54.08 -11.87 49.55
CA GLY A 321 53.12 -10.83 49.91
C GLY A 321 53.43 -9.44 49.33
N ILE A 322 54.42 -9.32 48.44
CA ILE A 322 54.76 -8.06 47.81
C ILE A 322 53.77 -7.82 46.64
N LYS A 323 53.11 -6.65 46.63
CA LYS A 323 52.21 -6.27 45.51
C LYS A 323 53.03 -6.02 44.24
N VAL A 324 52.78 -6.81 43.21
CA VAL A 324 53.47 -6.74 41.91
C VAL A 324 52.64 -6.04 40.84
N TYR A 325 51.34 -5.98 41.01
CA TYR A 325 50.42 -5.29 40.08
C TYR A 325 49.21 -4.77 40.84
N ASP A 326 48.69 -3.65 40.39
CA ASP A 326 47.37 -3.17 40.79
C ASP A 326 46.74 -2.38 39.64
N PHE A 327 45.41 -2.51 39.53
CA PHE A 327 44.59 -1.80 38.58
C PHE A 327 43.27 -1.41 39.27
N TYR A 328 42.77 -0.24 38.92
CA TYR A 328 41.39 0.19 39.16
C TYR A 328 40.88 0.81 37.88
N GLY A 329 39.68 0.37 37.44
CA GLY A 329 39.05 0.89 36.26
C GLY A 329 37.52 0.94 36.38
N GLU A 330 36.96 2.00 35.87
CA GLU A 330 35.53 2.22 35.64
C GLU A 330 35.33 2.89 34.27
N GLY A 331 34.12 2.77 33.71
CA GLY A 331 33.78 3.38 32.40
C GLY A 331 34.81 3.03 31.32
N GLN A 332 35.37 4.07 30.64
CA GLN A 332 36.31 3.88 29.52
C GLN A 332 37.63 3.21 29.96
N ILE A 333 38.11 3.54 31.16
CA ILE A 333 39.36 2.93 31.72
C ILE A 333 39.19 1.42 31.86
N LEU A 334 37.99 0.97 32.29
CA LEU A 334 37.66 -0.45 32.42
C LEU A 334 37.62 -1.13 31.04
N LYS A 335 37.04 -0.46 30.04
CA LYS A 335 36.93 -0.99 28.66
C LYS A 335 38.30 -1.13 27.99
N GLU A 336 39.18 -0.19 28.24
CA GLU A 336 40.56 -0.16 27.63
C GLU A 336 41.55 -1.02 28.37
N TRP A 337 41.23 -1.58 29.53
CA TRP A 337 42.13 -2.44 30.26
C TRP A 337 42.41 -3.75 29.49
N ASP A 338 43.68 -4.01 29.26
CA ASP A 338 44.15 -5.12 28.43
C ASP A 338 44.93 -6.20 29.22
N GLY A 339 44.78 -6.21 30.57
CA GLY A 339 45.38 -7.23 31.44
C GLY A 339 46.73 -6.91 32.03
N TRP A 340 47.22 -7.84 32.85
CA TRP A 340 48.57 -7.78 33.43
C TRP A 340 49.53 -8.62 32.57
N ASP A 341 50.59 -8.01 32.03
CA ASP A 341 51.60 -8.60 31.12
C ASP A 341 52.75 -9.34 31.84
N GLY A 342 52.68 -9.48 33.15
CA GLY A 342 53.70 -10.13 33.96
C GLY A 342 54.94 -9.25 34.25
N HIS A 343 54.83 -7.91 34.15
CA HIS A 343 55.88 -7.00 34.65
C HIS A 343 55.56 -6.54 36.07
N VAL A 344 56.62 -6.30 36.84
CA VAL A 344 56.48 -5.76 38.20
C VAL A 344 56.05 -4.30 38.14
N ARG A 345 55.14 -3.90 39.01
CA ARG A 345 54.55 -2.56 39.08
C ARG A 345 55.60 -1.46 38.97
N ASN A 346 55.35 -0.48 38.08
CA ASN A 346 56.21 0.67 37.86
C ASN A 346 57.69 0.31 37.47
N SER A 347 57.93 -0.84 36.89
CA SER A 347 59.25 -1.33 36.51
C SER A 347 59.17 -2.10 35.17
N SER A 348 60.26 -2.10 34.42
CA SER A 348 60.45 -2.96 33.26
C SER A 348 60.89 -4.39 33.64
N ALA A 349 60.98 -4.67 34.94
CA ALA A 349 61.42 -5.99 35.39
C ALA A 349 60.28 -7.02 35.21
N LYS A 350 60.62 -8.13 34.55
CA LYS A 350 59.68 -9.25 34.39
C LYS A 350 59.55 -9.99 35.74
N ALA A 351 58.31 -10.27 36.15
CA ALA A 351 58.02 -11.10 37.30
C ALA A 351 58.50 -12.55 37.03
N SER A 352 59.07 -13.22 38.00
CA SER A 352 59.59 -14.58 37.87
C SER A 352 58.46 -15.61 37.65
N PRO A 353 58.71 -16.67 36.88
CA PRO A 353 57.75 -17.79 36.78
C PRO A 353 57.40 -18.31 38.18
N GLY A 354 56.11 -18.66 38.38
CA GLY A 354 55.61 -19.16 39.67
C GLY A 354 54.15 -18.79 39.96
N VAL A 355 53.80 -18.94 41.26
CA VAL A 355 52.44 -18.66 41.76
C VAL A 355 52.36 -17.22 42.23
N TYR A 356 51.32 -16.53 41.80
CA TYR A 356 50.93 -15.19 42.26
C TYR A 356 49.52 -15.25 42.84
N PHE A 357 49.25 -14.44 43.88
CA PHE A 357 47.96 -14.35 44.52
C PHE A 357 47.25 -13.10 44.05
N TYR A 358 45.96 -13.20 43.74
CA TYR A 358 45.16 -12.04 43.38
C TYR A 358 44.08 -11.77 44.42
N ILE A 359 43.68 -10.51 44.52
CA ILE A 359 42.48 -10.02 45.18
C ILE A 359 41.74 -9.16 44.13
N ILE A 360 40.55 -9.59 43.73
CA ILE A 360 39.73 -8.86 42.81
C ILE A 360 38.46 -8.43 43.53
N LYS A 361 38.04 -7.19 43.28
CA LYS A 361 36.76 -6.63 43.71
C LYS A 361 36.13 -5.94 42.53
N ALA A 362 34.89 -6.26 42.24
CA ALA A 362 34.11 -5.63 41.18
C ALA A 362 32.65 -5.48 41.57
N GLN A 363 31.92 -4.65 40.82
CA GLN A 363 30.48 -4.54 40.93
C GLN A 363 29.89 -4.41 39.51
N GLY A 364 28.81 -5.15 39.27
CA GLY A 364 28.03 -5.05 38.07
C GLY A 364 27.10 -3.83 38.04
N TRP A 365 26.54 -3.54 36.88
CA TRP A 365 25.46 -2.58 36.72
C TRP A 365 24.10 -3.11 37.24
N ASP A 366 24.01 -4.42 37.50
CA ASP A 366 22.93 -5.13 38.21
C ASP A 366 23.10 -5.14 39.72
N ASP A 367 24.07 -4.35 40.25
CA ASP A 367 24.48 -4.26 41.65
C ASP A 367 25.06 -5.56 42.28
N ILE A 368 25.30 -6.60 41.46
CA ILE A 368 26.00 -7.81 41.93
C ILE A 368 27.43 -7.45 42.31
N ARG A 369 27.87 -7.93 43.48
CA ARG A 369 29.21 -7.70 44.03
C ARG A 369 30.07 -8.93 43.88
N TYR A 370 31.26 -8.73 43.37
CA TYR A 370 32.31 -9.71 43.15
C TYR A 370 33.46 -9.43 44.12
N ASP A 371 33.26 -9.66 45.46
CA ASP A 371 34.24 -9.36 46.50
C ASP A 371 34.36 -10.47 47.57
N SER A 372 33.65 -11.61 47.35
CA SER A 372 33.70 -12.77 48.24
C SER A 372 35.05 -13.51 48.16
N LYS A 373 35.19 -14.62 48.91
CA LYS A 373 36.42 -15.43 48.93
C LYS A 373 36.77 -16.05 47.58
N GLU A 374 35.81 -16.34 46.72
CA GLU A 374 35.99 -16.88 45.39
C GLU A 374 36.72 -15.94 44.42
N TYR A 375 36.72 -14.63 44.69
CA TYR A 375 37.47 -13.61 43.90
C TYR A 375 38.84 -13.32 44.53
N ARG A 376 39.35 -14.23 45.41
CA ARG A 376 40.67 -14.24 46.00
C ARG A 376 41.28 -15.60 45.73
N GLY A 377 42.31 -15.64 44.90
CA GLY A 377 42.86 -16.87 44.42
C GLY A 377 44.32 -16.75 44.02
N PHE A 378 44.75 -17.63 43.19
CA PHE A 378 46.10 -17.64 42.65
C PHE A 378 46.09 -17.83 41.13
N VAL A 379 47.13 -17.36 40.49
CA VAL A 379 47.38 -17.54 39.09
C VAL A 379 48.82 -18.03 38.88
N TYR A 380 48.98 -18.97 37.93
CA TYR A 380 50.30 -19.44 37.54
C TYR A 380 50.87 -18.58 36.41
N LEU A 381 52.08 -18.11 36.58
CA LEU A 381 52.84 -17.46 35.53
C LEU A 381 53.89 -18.48 35.00
N TYR A 382 53.78 -18.87 33.77
CA TYR A 382 54.76 -19.67 33.06
C TYR A 382 55.45 -18.86 31.92
N ARG A 383 56.72 -19.18 31.65
CA ARG A 383 57.46 -18.60 30.51
C ARG A 383 58.25 -19.66 29.83
#